data_c501744e35dc6ac46fa885ddef76a88b
#
_entry.id   c501744e35dc6ac46fa885ddef76a88b
#
_cell.length_a   1.000
_cell.length_b   1.000
_cell.length_c   1.000
_cell.angle_alpha   90.00
_cell.angle_beta   90.00
_cell.angle_gamma   90.00
#
_symmetry.space_group_name_H-M   'P 1'
#
loop_
_entity.id
_entity.type
_entity.pdbx_description
1 polymer ?
#
loop_
_entity_poly.entity_id
_entity_poly.type
_entity_poly.pdbx_seq_one_letter_code
_entity_poly.pdbx_strand_id
1 'polypeptide(L)'
;MIVFLIPTYNEADNIERLHANLVKASEGRKVHFIFVDDCSSDGTVDLIKRVFAQGSVTVLTKEANAGPGDSFNRGMNYILEHFSTERPAVVTVEADNTSDLGILPEMLMLLDYGYELILASVYAQGGGFSKTSLWRKIVSFVANMLLRIVYDIKVLTLSSFYRVYTYGLLERIRSNHDVIIAEKGFISMLEVLLKSISVKAKVIEVPMLLRSDNRVGKSKMKVFKTARSYVRFLLTFKGKMIKKPN
;
A
#
# COMPACT_ATOMS: atom_id res chain seq x y z
N MET A 1 13.65 -8.67 -9.86
CA MET A 1 12.72 -7.73 -10.49
C MET A 1 11.82 -7.13 -9.43
N ILE A 2 11.48 -5.84 -9.56
CA ILE A 2 10.54 -5.12 -8.69
C ILE A 2 9.35 -4.66 -9.52
N VAL A 3 8.14 -4.81 -8.98
CA VAL A 3 6.93 -4.20 -9.53
C VAL A 3 6.40 -3.20 -8.53
N PHE A 4 6.34 -1.93 -8.92
CA PHE A 4 5.66 -0.89 -8.14
C PHE A 4 4.18 -0.88 -8.50
N LEU A 5 3.31 -0.95 -7.50
CA LEU A 5 1.86 -0.80 -7.63
C LEU A 5 1.41 0.50 -6.98
N ILE A 6 0.90 1.41 -7.80
CA ILE A 6 0.68 2.81 -7.44
C ILE A 6 -0.76 3.20 -7.78
N PRO A 7 -1.68 3.24 -6.81
CA PRO A 7 -3.00 3.81 -7.04
C PRO A 7 -2.90 5.32 -7.22
N THR A 8 -3.61 5.85 -8.21
CA THR A 8 -3.67 7.30 -8.49
C THR A 8 -5.10 7.81 -8.56
N TYR A 9 -5.30 9.04 -8.09
CA TYR A 9 -6.56 9.77 -8.25
C TYR A 9 -6.30 11.28 -8.16
N ASN A 10 -6.31 11.98 -9.29
CA ASN A 10 -6.03 13.40 -9.41
C ASN A 10 -4.68 13.77 -8.76
N GLU A 11 -3.60 13.19 -9.26
CA GLU A 11 -2.23 13.34 -8.74
C GLU A 11 -1.28 13.99 -9.76
N ALA A 12 -1.80 14.71 -10.80
CA ALA A 12 -0.98 15.27 -11.86
C ALA A 12 0.22 16.08 -11.31
N ASP A 13 0.01 16.95 -10.32
CA ASP A 13 1.06 17.78 -9.71
C ASP A 13 2.17 17.00 -9.00
N ASN A 14 1.95 15.71 -8.72
CA ASN A 14 2.87 14.85 -7.99
C ASN A 14 3.69 13.91 -8.88
N ILE A 15 3.26 13.65 -10.13
CA ILE A 15 3.78 12.58 -11.00
C ILE A 15 5.25 12.77 -11.39
N GLU A 16 5.69 13.96 -11.77
CA GLU A 16 7.08 14.19 -12.18
C GLU A 16 8.05 13.94 -11.02
N ARG A 17 7.71 14.45 -9.84
CA ARG A 17 8.50 14.22 -8.63
C ARG A 17 8.48 12.73 -8.22
N LEU A 18 7.34 12.08 -8.34
CA LEU A 18 7.20 10.65 -8.06
C LEU A 18 8.11 9.82 -8.96
N HIS A 19 8.14 10.12 -10.25
CA HIS A 19 9.03 9.46 -11.21
C HIS A 19 10.49 9.59 -10.79
N ALA A 20 10.97 10.80 -10.53
CA ALA A 20 12.35 11.04 -10.10
C ALA A 20 12.70 10.24 -8.81
N ASN A 21 11.79 10.22 -7.84
CA ASN A 21 11.98 9.51 -6.59
C ASN A 21 11.99 7.98 -6.80
N LEU A 22 11.10 7.44 -7.62
CA LEU A 22 11.01 6.00 -7.92
C LEU A 22 12.24 5.51 -8.70
N VAL A 23 12.69 6.25 -9.72
CA VAL A 23 13.90 5.94 -10.49
C VAL A 23 15.11 5.89 -9.56
N LYS A 24 15.29 6.92 -8.74
CA LYS A 24 16.39 6.97 -7.76
C LYS A 24 16.36 5.80 -6.77
N ALA A 25 15.19 5.46 -6.22
CA ALA A 25 15.04 4.40 -5.22
C ALA A 25 15.25 3.00 -5.81
N SER A 26 15.06 2.84 -7.11
CA SER A 26 15.18 1.56 -7.82
C SER A 26 16.41 1.44 -8.70
N GLU A 27 17.37 2.37 -8.57
CA GLU A 27 18.58 2.39 -9.38
C GLU A 27 19.29 1.03 -9.42
N GLY A 28 19.73 0.63 -10.61
CA GLY A 28 20.42 -0.66 -10.85
C GLY A 28 19.50 -1.90 -10.82
N ARG A 29 18.18 -1.74 -10.69
CA ARG A 29 17.23 -2.85 -10.62
C ARG A 29 16.30 -2.91 -11.84
N LYS A 30 15.91 -4.11 -12.25
CA LYS A 30 14.84 -4.30 -13.23
C LYS A 30 13.51 -3.94 -12.57
N VAL A 31 12.81 -2.93 -13.08
CA VAL A 31 11.55 -2.43 -12.53
C VAL A 31 10.43 -2.42 -13.55
N HIS A 32 9.19 -2.55 -13.07
CA HIS A 32 7.96 -2.30 -13.81
C HIS A 32 7.02 -1.45 -12.94
N PHE A 33 6.43 -0.42 -13.51
CA PHE A 33 5.48 0.45 -12.82
C PHE A 33 4.07 0.14 -13.25
N ILE A 34 3.19 -0.14 -12.28
CA ILE A 34 1.75 -0.35 -12.52
C ILE A 34 0.99 0.76 -11.81
N PHE A 35 0.42 1.65 -12.60
CA PHE A 35 -0.49 2.66 -12.13
C PHE A 35 -1.93 2.16 -12.26
N VAL A 36 -2.72 2.30 -11.18
CA VAL A 36 -4.16 2.04 -11.23
C VAL A 36 -4.89 3.34 -10.98
N ASP A 37 -5.34 3.95 -12.06
CA ASP A 37 -6.01 5.24 -12.01
C ASP A 37 -7.49 5.11 -11.67
N ASP A 38 -7.89 5.79 -10.61
CA ASP A 38 -9.23 5.75 -10.02
C ASP A 38 -10.17 6.81 -10.64
N CYS A 39 -10.17 6.91 -11.97
CA CYS A 39 -10.96 7.86 -12.75
C CYS A 39 -10.55 9.33 -12.50
N SER A 40 -9.26 9.64 -12.74
CA SER A 40 -8.74 11.01 -12.67
C SER A 40 -9.26 11.90 -13.79
N SER A 41 -9.48 13.17 -13.49
CA SER A 41 -9.97 14.18 -14.43
C SER A 41 -8.99 15.34 -14.65
N ASP A 42 -7.82 15.31 -14.01
CA ASP A 42 -6.83 16.39 -13.99
C ASP A 42 -5.65 16.18 -14.96
N GLY A 43 -5.72 15.18 -15.85
CA GLY A 43 -4.64 14.84 -16.76
C GLY A 43 -3.58 13.90 -16.18
N THR A 44 -3.79 13.34 -14.98
CA THR A 44 -2.87 12.39 -14.34
C THR A 44 -2.43 11.27 -15.27
N VAL A 45 -3.38 10.62 -15.99
CA VAL A 45 -3.09 9.46 -16.86
C VAL A 45 -2.17 9.85 -18.02
N ASP A 46 -2.45 10.98 -18.68
CA ASP A 46 -1.64 11.43 -19.82
C ASP A 46 -0.23 11.82 -19.37
N LEU A 47 -0.12 12.43 -18.19
CA LEU A 47 1.17 12.76 -17.59
C LEU A 47 1.97 11.52 -17.23
N ILE A 48 1.36 10.50 -16.65
CA ILE A 48 2.02 9.20 -16.37
C ILE A 48 2.57 8.60 -17.65
N LYS A 49 1.75 8.50 -18.71
CA LYS A 49 2.18 7.94 -20.00
C LYS A 49 3.35 8.71 -20.59
N ARG A 50 3.37 10.04 -20.47
CA ARG A 50 4.46 10.90 -20.96
C ARG A 50 5.74 10.75 -20.14
N VAL A 51 5.65 10.81 -18.81
CA VAL A 51 6.80 10.84 -17.91
C VAL A 51 7.47 9.47 -17.81
N PHE A 52 6.70 8.38 -17.84
CA PHE A 52 7.20 7.00 -17.78
C PHE A 52 7.40 6.35 -19.16
N ALA A 53 7.31 7.11 -20.26
CA ALA A 53 7.36 6.59 -21.64
C ALA A 53 8.61 5.75 -21.96
N GLN A 54 9.75 6.04 -21.33
CA GLN A 54 11.01 5.30 -21.53
C GLN A 54 11.16 4.09 -20.60
N GLY A 55 10.21 3.88 -19.69
CA GLY A 55 10.22 2.80 -18.70
C GLY A 55 9.24 1.68 -19.01
N SER A 56 9.36 0.59 -18.26
CA SER A 56 8.34 -0.47 -18.29
C SER A 56 7.15 -0.03 -17.43
N VAL A 57 6.05 0.40 -18.07
CA VAL A 57 4.86 0.94 -17.40
C VAL A 57 3.57 0.32 -17.92
N THR A 58 2.66 0.04 -17.00
CA THR A 58 1.26 -0.33 -17.29
C THR A 58 0.35 0.67 -16.59
N VAL A 59 -0.65 1.18 -17.29
CA VAL A 59 -1.68 2.06 -16.73
C VAL A 59 -3.03 1.39 -16.85
N LEU A 60 -3.63 1.06 -15.71
CA LEU A 60 -4.98 0.49 -15.62
C LEU A 60 -5.94 1.61 -15.22
N THR A 61 -6.81 2.02 -16.11
CA THR A 61 -7.82 3.06 -15.84
C THR A 61 -9.14 2.44 -15.41
N LYS A 62 -9.86 3.13 -14.51
CA LYS A 62 -11.21 2.74 -14.07
C LYS A 62 -12.25 3.70 -14.62
N GLU A 63 -13.47 3.21 -14.84
CA GLU A 63 -14.60 4.01 -15.34
C GLU A 63 -15.20 4.92 -14.27
N ALA A 64 -15.02 4.57 -12.99
CA ALA A 64 -15.53 5.33 -11.86
C ALA A 64 -14.61 5.21 -10.65
N ASN A 65 -14.61 6.25 -9.80
CA ASN A 65 -13.87 6.25 -8.54
C ASN A 65 -14.45 5.21 -7.56
N ALA A 66 -13.68 4.18 -7.28
CA ALA A 66 -14.04 3.11 -6.34
C ALA A 66 -13.16 3.07 -5.09
N GLY A 67 -12.14 3.92 -5.02
CA GLY A 67 -11.24 4.07 -3.88
C GLY A 67 -9.96 3.23 -3.96
N PRO A 68 -8.98 3.52 -3.06
CA PRO A 68 -7.64 2.94 -3.16
C PRO A 68 -7.60 1.42 -2.96
N GLY A 69 -8.48 0.87 -2.15
CA GLY A 69 -8.52 -0.59 -1.92
C GLY A 69 -8.89 -1.37 -3.18
N ASP A 70 -9.86 -0.86 -3.94
CA ASP A 70 -10.22 -1.44 -5.24
C ASP A 70 -9.06 -1.33 -6.24
N SER A 71 -8.34 -0.20 -6.25
CA SER A 71 -7.16 -0.02 -7.09
C SER A 71 -6.04 -0.99 -6.73
N PHE A 72 -5.75 -1.19 -5.43
CA PHE A 72 -4.77 -2.18 -5.00
C PHE A 72 -5.20 -3.60 -5.37
N ASN A 73 -6.47 -3.97 -5.14
CA ASN A 73 -6.97 -5.29 -5.50
C ASN A 73 -6.81 -5.56 -6.99
N ARG A 74 -7.18 -4.59 -7.84
CA ARG A 74 -7.06 -4.69 -9.29
C ARG A 74 -5.60 -4.86 -9.73
N GLY A 75 -4.69 -4.05 -9.17
CA GLY A 75 -3.27 -4.12 -9.49
C GLY A 75 -2.61 -5.41 -8.99
N MET A 76 -2.95 -5.89 -7.79
CA MET A 76 -2.42 -7.15 -7.26
C MET A 76 -2.89 -8.36 -8.11
N ASN A 77 -4.15 -8.39 -8.54
CA ASN A 77 -4.63 -9.42 -9.45
C ASN A 77 -3.91 -9.36 -10.80
N TYR A 78 -3.74 -8.18 -11.38
CA TYR A 78 -2.99 -7.99 -12.62
C TYR A 78 -1.55 -8.53 -12.49
N ILE A 79 -0.88 -8.27 -11.36
CA ILE A 79 0.47 -8.80 -11.10
C ILE A 79 0.47 -10.32 -11.07
N LEU A 80 -0.48 -10.94 -10.38
CA LEU A 80 -0.58 -12.41 -10.31
C LEU A 80 -0.86 -13.05 -11.67
N GLU A 81 -1.58 -12.38 -12.55
CA GLU A 81 -1.94 -12.87 -13.88
C GLU A 81 -0.79 -12.71 -14.90
N HIS A 82 -0.01 -11.62 -14.81
CA HIS A 82 0.94 -11.27 -15.87
C HIS A 82 2.41 -11.44 -15.48
N PHE A 83 2.74 -11.67 -14.21
CA PHE A 83 4.13 -11.78 -13.71
C PHE A 83 4.40 -13.11 -12.99
N SER A 84 3.68 -14.18 -13.37
CA SER A 84 3.81 -15.51 -12.74
C SER A 84 5.19 -16.14 -12.96
N THR A 85 5.86 -15.82 -14.06
CA THR A 85 7.21 -16.33 -14.40
C THR A 85 8.29 -15.59 -13.59
N GLU A 86 8.23 -14.26 -13.53
CA GLU A 86 9.23 -13.41 -12.88
C GLU A 86 9.11 -13.41 -11.35
N ARG A 87 7.91 -13.63 -10.83
CA ARG A 87 7.59 -13.64 -9.38
C ARG A 87 8.23 -12.46 -8.62
N PRO A 88 7.94 -11.20 -9.01
CA PRO A 88 8.67 -10.03 -8.53
C PRO A 88 8.43 -9.74 -7.05
N ALA A 89 9.30 -8.93 -6.45
CA ALA A 89 8.94 -8.18 -5.26
C ALA A 89 7.90 -7.11 -5.63
N VAL A 90 6.77 -7.08 -4.92
CA VAL A 90 5.68 -6.13 -5.18
C VAL A 90 5.74 -5.02 -4.16
N VAL A 91 5.98 -3.80 -4.62
CA VAL A 91 6.09 -2.59 -3.80
C VAL A 91 4.84 -1.75 -3.99
N THR A 92 4.04 -1.61 -2.95
CA THR A 92 2.90 -0.68 -2.96
C THR A 92 3.33 0.67 -2.41
N VAL A 93 2.91 1.77 -3.03
CA VAL A 93 3.23 3.14 -2.60
C VAL A 93 2.17 4.12 -3.07
N GLU A 94 1.97 5.22 -2.33
CA GLU A 94 1.08 6.32 -2.73
C GLU A 94 1.76 7.23 -3.76
N ALA A 95 0.95 7.84 -4.64
CA ALA A 95 1.45 8.76 -5.67
C ALA A 95 1.78 10.17 -5.13
N ASP A 96 1.48 10.48 -3.88
CA ASP A 96 1.54 11.83 -3.29
C ASP A 96 2.91 12.23 -2.71
N ASN A 97 3.94 11.41 -2.93
CA ASN A 97 5.32 11.64 -2.47
C ASN A 97 5.53 11.73 -0.96
N THR A 98 4.58 11.29 -0.13
CA THR A 98 4.73 11.34 1.33
C THR A 98 5.57 10.21 1.90
N SER A 99 5.69 9.09 1.19
CA SER A 99 6.51 7.95 1.58
C SER A 99 8.01 8.21 1.36
N ASP A 100 8.83 7.85 2.33
CA ASP A 100 10.30 7.93 2.20
C ASP A 100 10.81 6.71 1.43
N LEU A 101 11.00 6.86 0.13
CA LEU A 101 11.48 5.79 -0.74
C LEU A 101 12.96 5.43 -0.49
N GLY A 102 13.70 6.25 0.27
CA GLY A 102 15.09 5.97 0.63
C GLY A 102 15.28 4.67 1.42
N ILE A 103 14.24 4.19 2.11
CA ILE A 103 14.28 2.91 2.85
C ILE A 103 14.01 1.68 1.99
N LEU A 104 13.72 1.83 0.70
CA LEU A 104 13.41 0.70 -0.19
C LEU A 104 14.51 -0.38 -0.24
N PRO A 105 15.80 -0.02 -0.35
CA PRO A 105 16.86 -1.02 -0.35
C PRO A 105 16.86 -1.92 0.89
N GLU A 106 16.63 -1.33 2.07
CA GLU A 106 16.54 -2.06 3.34
C GLU A 106 15.31 -2.98 3.36
N MET A 107 14.16 -2.49 2.89
CA MET A 107 12.95 -3.30 2.80
C MET A 107 13.13 -4.50 1.85
N LEU A 108 13.78 -4.31 0.71
CA LEU A 108 14.04 -5.39 -0.25
C LEU A 108 15.04 -6.42 0.30
N MET A 109 16.06 -5.99 1.03
CA MET A 109 17.03 -6.90 1.66
C MET A 109 16.36 -7.85 2.66
N LEU A 110 15.30 -7.42 3.34
CA LEU A 110 14.57 -8.25 4.29
C LEU A 110 13.85 -9.43 3.63
N LEU A 111 13.56 -9.36 2.32
CA LEU A 111 13.06 -10.51 1.57
C LEU A 111 14.08 -11.67 1.54
N ASP A 112 15.38 -11.37 1.46
CA ASP A 112 16.46 -12.36 1.46
C ASP A 112 16.57 -13.07 2.82
N TYR A 113 16.12 -12.41 3.90
CA TYR A 113 16.01 -13.01 5.22
C TYR A 113 14.70 -13.81 5.44
N GLY A 114 13.91 -13.97 4.37
CA GLY A 114 12.68 -14.78 4.37
C GLY A 114 11.46 -14.08 4.94
N TYR A 115 11.49 -12.75 5.12
CA TYR A 115 10.27 -11.99 5.38
C TYR A 115 9.43 -11.88 4.10
N GLU A 116 8.11 -11.90 4.23
CA GLU A 116 7.19 -11.96 3.09
C GLU A 116 6.34 -10.70 2.95
N LEU A 117 6.18 -9.97 4.06
CA LEU A 117 5.52 -8.66 4.12
C LEU A 117 6.37 -7.72 4.96
N ILE A 118 6.86 -6.66 4.34
CA ILE A 118 7.63 -5.61 4.98
C ILE A 118 6.80 -4.33 4.96
N LEU A 119 6.58 -3.74 6.13
CA LEU A 119 5.77 -2.53 6.32
C LEU A 119 6.68 -1.34 6.60
N ALA A 120 6.53 -0.25 5.87
CA ALA A 120 7.10 1.02 6.28
C ALA A 120 6.28 1.61 7.43
N SER A 121 6.93 1.83 8.59
CA SER A 121 6.26 2.13 9.85
C SER A 121 6.70 3.46 10.44
N VAL A 122 5.74 4.33 10.67
CA VAL A 122 5.93 5.60 11.39
C VAL A 122 5.99 5.42 12.90
N TYR A 123 5.60 4.24 13.40
CA TYR A 123 5.57 3.93 14.83
C TYR A 123 6.69 3.00 15.27
N ALA A 124 7.44 2.40 14.35
CA ALA A 124 8.66 1.66 14.66
C ALA A 124 9.73 2.60 15.23
N GLN A 125 10.62 2.07 16.07
CA GLN A 125 11.70 2.87 16.66
C GLN A 125 12.56 3.49 15.56
N GLY A 126 12.69 4.82 15.57
CA GLY A 126 13.34 5.59 14.51
C GLY A 126 12.39 6.13 13.43
N GLY A 127 11.13 5.67 13.40
CA GLY A 127 10.09 6.21 12.52
C GLY A 127 9.45 7.50 13.06
N GLY A 128 8.62 8.14 12.23
CA GLY A 128 7.97 9.37 12.67
C GLY A 128 7.16 10.08 11.59
N PHE A 129 6.72 11.28 11.93
CA PHE A 129 5.93 12.15 11.07
C PHE A 129 6.61 13.51 10.92
N SER A 130 6.82 13.98 9.70
CA SER A 130 7.18 15.36 9.39
C SER A 130 5.93 16.20 9.20
N LYS A 131 5.86 17.37 9.86
CA LYS A 131 4.79 18.38 9.69
C LYS A 131 3.34 17.88 9.74
N THR A 132 3.07 16.78 10.43
CA THR A 132 1.71 16.29 10.69
C THR A 132 1.18 16.89 11.99
N SER A 133 -0.08 17.36 12.00
CA SER A 133 -0.69 17.94 13.20
C SER A 133 -0.76 16.94 14.35
N LEU A 134 -0.55 17.42 15.58
CA LEU A 134 -0.54 16.58 16.78
C LEU A 134 -1.85 15.79 16.95
N TRP A 135 -2.99 16.42 16.66
CA TRP A 135 -4.31 15.79 16.72
C TRP A 135 -4.40 14.57 15.78
N ARG A 136 -3.93 14.70 14.53
CA ARG A 136 -3.91 13.58 13.60
C ARG A 136 -3.02 12.43 14.06
N LYS A 137 -1.86 12.75 14.68
CA LYS A 137 -0.96 11.75 15.27
C LYS A 137 -1.67 10.98 16.39
N ILE A 138 -2.33 11.70 17.31
CA ILE A 138 -3.08 11.08 18.43
C ILE A 138 -4.20 10.18 17.93
N VAL A 139 -5.06 10.68 17.02
CA VAL A 139 -6.17 9.90 16.48
C VAL A 139 -5.67 8.64 15.77
N SER A 140 -4.61 8.77 14.96
CA SER A 140 -4.01 7.64 14.28
C SER A 140 -3.41 6.63 15.26
N PHE A 141 -2.70 7.09 16.28
CA PHE A 141 -2.11 6.22 17.31
C PHE A 141 -3.18 5.45 18.09
N VAL A 142 -4.22 6.14 18.57
CA VAL A 142 -5.32 5.50 19.31
C VAL A 142 -6.04 4.47 18.44
N ALA A 143 -6.34 4.81 17.18
CA ALA A 143 -6.97 3.88 16.25
C ALA A 143 -6.11 2.63 16.01
N ASN A 144 -4.80 2.78 15.78
CA ASN A 144 -3.88 1.66 15.64
C ASN A 144 -3.83 0.80 16.92
N MET A 145 -3.74 1.44 18.10
CA MET A 145 -3.69 0.72 19.38
C MET A 145 -4.95 -0.13 19.60
N LEU A 146 -6.14 0.45 19.38
CA LEU A 146 -7.41 -0.27 19.52
C LEU A 146 -7.50 -1.47 18.58
N LEU A 147 -7.14 -1.29 17.31
CA LEU A 147 -7.17 -2.36 16.33
C LEU A 147 -6.18 -3.48 16.65
N ARG A 148 -4.98 -3.13 17.14
CA ARG A 148 -3.98 -4.11 17.57
C ARG A 148 -4.48 -4.98 18.71
N ILE A 149 -5.14 -4.37 19.71
CA ILE A 149 -5.74 -5.10 20.84
C ILE A 149 -6.87 -6.01 20.34
N VAL A 150 -7.76 -5.50 19.48
CA VAL A 150 -8.93 -6.29 19.01
C VAL A 150 -8.54 -7.50 18.17
N TYR A 151 -7.49 -7.37 17.34
CA TYR A 151 -7.06 -8.42 16.41
C TYR A 151 -5.78 -9.15 16.85
N ASP A 152 -5.24 -8.85 18.04
CA ASP A 152 -3.97 -9.39 18.54
C ASP A 152 -2.82 -9.24 17.53
N ILE A 153 -2.69 -8.02 16.97
CA ILE A 153 -1.68 -7.71 15.95
C ILE A 153 -0.40 -7.19 16.61
N LYS A 154 0.74 -7.81 16.32
CA LYS A 154 2.04 -7.44 16.89
C LYS A 154 2.68 -6.23 16.22
N VAL A 155 2.41 -6.01 14.93
CA VAL A 155 2.96 -4.86 14.20
C VAL A 155 2.34 -3.54 14.65
N LEU A 156 3.09 -2.44 14.53
CA LEU A 156 2.74 -1.12 15.07
C LEU A 156 1.94 -0.28 14.08
N THR A 157 2.21 -0.40 12.77
CA THR A 157 1.56 0.38 11.72
C THR A 157 0.62 -0.48 10.88
N LEU A 158 -0.67 -0.16 10.94
CA LEU A 158 -1.71 -0.97 10.27
C LEU A 158 -2.16 -0.38 8.92
N SER A 159 -2.01 0.92 8.72
CA SER A 159 -2.61 1.67 7.60
C SER A 159 -1.60 2.20 6.58
N SER A 160 -0.31 1.92 6.71
CA SER A 160 0.67 2.33 5.70
C SER A 160 0.38 1.68 4.36
N PHE A 161 0.41 2.48 3.29
CA PHE A 161 0.36 1.98 1.92
C PHE A 161 1.74 1.59 1.39
N TYR A 162 2.82 2.11 1.97
CA TYR A 162 4.16 1.74 1.57
C TYR A 162 4.55 0.39 2.20
N ARG A 163 4.54 -0.64 1.37
CA ARG A 163 4.82 -2.03 1.76
C ARG A 163 5.56 -2.76 0.66
N VAL A 164 6.28 -3.80 1.04
CA VAL A 164 6.86 -4.78 0.12
C VAL A 164 6.26 -6.15 0.39
N TYR A 165 5.78 -6.80 -0.66
CA TYR A 165 5.23 -8.16 -0.61
C TYR A 165 6.07 -9.08 -1.48
N THR A 166 6.23 -10.33 -1.08
CA THR A 166 6.63 -11.37 -2.02
C THR A 166 5.46 -11.73 -2.94
N TYR A 167 5.75 -12.10 -4.18
CA TYR A 167 4.75 -12.63 -5.11
C TYR A 167 4.01 -13.83 -4.49
N GLY A 168 4.79 -14.77 -3.88
CA GLY A 168 4.23 -15.97 -3.25
C GLY A 168 3.26 -15.69 -2.09
N LEU A 169 3.43 -14.58 -1.37
CA LEU A 169 2.46 -14.18 -0.36
C LEU A 169 1.14 -13.75 -0.99
N LEU A 170 1.15 -12.93 -2.05
CA LEU A 170 -0.07 -12.51 -2.73
C LEU A 170 -0.81 -13.71 -3.34
N GLU A 171 -0.08 -14.63 -3.96
CA GLU A 171 -0.60 -15.89 -4.51
C GLU A 171 -1.27 -16.73 -3.39
N ARG A 172 -0.61 -16.86 -2.23
CA ARG A 172 -1.14 -17.59 -1.09
C ARG A 172 -2.37 -16.94 -0.47
N ILE A 173 -2.42 -15.59 -0.42
CA ILE A 173 -3.62 -14.87 0.01
C ILE A 173 -4.76 -15.12 -0.98
N ARG A 174 -4.52 -15.02 -2.29
CA ARG A 174 -5.52 -15.26 -3.32
C ARG A 174 -6.09 -16.69 -3.28
N SER A 175 -5.24 -17.69 -3.00
CA SER A 175 -5.66 -19.10 -2.91
C SER A 175 -6.48 -19.41 -1.65
N ASN A 176 -6.31 -18.64 -0.57
CA ASN A 176 -7.00 -18.89 0.72
C ASN A 176 -8.21 -17.97 0.93
N HIS A 177 -8.39 -16.97 0.09
CA HIS A 177 -9.48 -15.99 0.18
C HIS A 177 -10.07 -15.72 -1.21
N ASP A 178 -11.37 -15.51 -1.31
CA ASP A 178 -12.07 -15.26 -2.58
C ASP A 178 -11.48 -14.06 -3.36
N VAL A 179 -11.04 -13.04 -2.62
CA VAL A 179 -10.39 -11.83 -3.16
C VAL A 179 -9.23 -11.41 -2.28
N ILE A 180 -8.21 -10.77 -2.85
CA ILE A 180 -7.08 -10.25 -2.08
C ILE A 180 -7.55 -9.12 -1.16
N ILE A 181 -8.30 -8.15 -1.71
CA ILE A 181 -8.86 -7.01 -1.00
C ILE A 181 -10.33 -6.84 -1.41
N ALA A 182 -11.23 -6.87 -0.44
CA ALA A 182 -12.67 -6.60 -0.63
C ALA A 182 -13.04 -5.16 -0.25
N GLU A 183 -12.32 -4.56 0.71
CA GLU A 183 -12.59 -3.21 1.20
C GLU A 183 -12.07 -2.15 0.22
N LYS A 184 -12.94 -1.24 -0.19
CA LYS A 184 -12.63 -0.24 -1.23
C LYS A 184 -11.82 0.97 -0.71
N GLY A 185 -11.94 1.29 0.58
CA GLY A 185 -11.34 2.48 1.21
C GLY A 185 -9.96 2.22 1.83
N PHE A 186 -9.51 3.16 2.66
CA PHE A 186 -8.21 3.10 3.36
C PHE A 186 -8.08 1.91 4.33
N ILE A 187 -9.19 1.31 4.76
CA ILE A 187 -9.23 0.11 5.59
C ILE A 187 -8.66 -1.14 4.87
N SER A 188 -8.57 -1.10 3.55
CA SER A 188 -8.01 -2.17 2.72
C SER A 188 -6.63 -2.64 3.17
N MET A 189 -5.80 -1.71 3.68
CA MET A 189 -4.46 -2.06 4.16
C MET A 189 -4.48 -2.87 5.44
N LEU A 190 -5.46 -2.65 6.32
CA LEU A 190 -5.67 -3.52 7.48
C LEU A 190 -6.20 -4.89 7.01
N GLU A 191 -7.13 -4.93 6.08
CA GLU A 191 -7.67 -6.18 5.55
C GLU A 191 -6.57 -7.09 4.99
N VAL A 192 -5.72 -6.58 4.10
CA VAL A 192 -4.65 -7.39 3.50
C VAL A 192 -3.59 -7.80 4.52
N LEU A 193 -3.32 -6.98 5.55
CA LEU A 193 -2.45 -7.35 6.66
C LEU A 193 -3.04 -8.53 7.45
N LEU A 194 -4.32 -8.48 7.81
CA LEU A 194 -4.99 -9.56 8.53
C LEU A 194 -5.01 -10.86 7.69
N LYS A 195 -5.25 -10.77 6.39
CA LYS A 195 -5.17 -11.91 5.48
C LYS A 195 -3.75 -12.46 5.38
N SER A 196 -2.73 -11.59 5.36
CA SER A 196 -1.32 -12.02 5.41
C SER A 196 -1.00 -12.79 6.69
N ILE A 197 -1.47 -12.28 7.85
CA ILE A 197 -1.30 -12.96 9.14
C ILE A 197 -2.04 -14.29 9.16
N SER A 198 -3.26 -14.38 8.62
CA SER A 198 -4.06 -15.62 8.59
C SER A 198 -3.40 -16.73 7.78
N VAL A 199 -2.64 -16.38 6.74
CA VAL A 199 -1.83 -17.33 5.96
C VAL A 199 -0.40 -17.49 6.51
N LYS A 200 -0.16 -17.08 7.77
CA LYS A 200 1.10 -17.23 8.51
C LYS A 200 2.30 -16.55 7.83
N ALA A 201 2.08 -15.40 7.19
CA ALA A 201 3.17 -14.63 6.60
C ALA A 201 4.15 -14.14 7.66
N LYS A 202 5.45 -14.17 7.33
CA LYS A 202 6.49 -13.53 8.13
C LYS A 202 6.49 -12.03 7.87
N VAL A 203 6.04 -11.25 8.87
CA VAL A 203 5.85 -9.80 8.77
C VAL A 203 6.90 -9.08 9.60
N ILE A 204 7.45 -7.99 9.05
CA ILE A 204 8.38 -7.09 9.77
C ILE A 204 8.09 -5.63 9.41
N GLU A 205 8.51 -4.71 10.29
CA GLU A 205 8.42 -3.27 10.08
C GLU A 205 9.80 -2.65 9.94
N VAL A 206 9.91 -1.67 9.03
CA VAL A 206 11.07 -0.81 8.86
C VAL A 206 10.68 0.61 9.25
N PRO A 207 11.45 1.32 10.08
CA PRO A 207 11.12 2.69 10.46
C PRO A 207 11.10 3.61 9.24
N MET A 208 10.08 4.46 9.15
CA MET A 208 9.89 5.41 8.06
C MET A 208 9.53 6.80 8.61
N LEU A 209 10.11 7.83 8.03
CA LEU A 209 9.66 9.21 8.23
C LEU A 209 8.59 9.57 7.19
N LEU A 210 7.34 9.70 7.61
CA LEU A 210 6.26 10.16 6.74
C LEU A 210 6.38 11.66 6.50
N ARG A 211 6.68 12.05 5.25
CA ARG A 211 6.92 13.44 4.83
C ARG A 211 5.63 14.07 4.29
N SER A 212 4.71 14.43 5.17
CA SER A 212 3.42 15.03 4.78
C SER A 212 3.57 16.36 4.04
N ASP A 213 4.69 17.03 4.18
CA ASP A 213 5.07 18.28 3.50
C ASP A 213 5.48 18.08 2.04
N ASN A 214 5.75 16.86 1.62
CA ASN A 214 6.09 16.56 0.22
C ASN A 214 4.86 16.52 -0.70
N ARG A 215 3.67 16.34 -0.14
CA ARG A 215 2.43 16.30 -0.92
C ARG A 215 2.11 17.67 -1.49
N VAL A 216 1.87 17.72 -2.79
CA VAL A 216 1.22 18.86 -3.45
C VAL A 216 -0.28 18.63 -3.42
N GLY A 217 -1.04 19.63 -3.00
CA GLY A 217 -2.49 19.54 -2.87
C GLY A 217 -3.00 19.04 -1.52
N LYS A 218 -4.31 18.79 -1.45
CA LYS A 218 -4.99 18.36 -0.21
C LYS A 218 -5.08 16.84 -0.09
N SER A 219 -4.98 16.34 1.16
CA SER A 219 -5.23 14.92 1.44
C SER A 219 -6.64 14.52 1.00
N LYS A 220 -6.76 13.47 0.20
CA LYS A 220 -8.04 12.94 -0.31
C LYS A 220 -8.74 12.04 0.71
N MET A 221 -8.10 11.73 1.83
CA MET A 221 -8.68 10.94 2.91
C MET A 221 -9.75 11.72 3.67
N LYS A 222 -11.00 11.25 3.62
CA LYS A 222 -12.12 11.79 4.39
C LYS A 222 -12.14 11.13 5.79
N VAL A 223 -11.57 11.80 6.80
CA VAL A 223 -11.34 11.25 8.16
C VAL A 223 -12.59 10.59 8.75
N PHE A 224 -13.75 11.28 8.76
CA PHE A 224 -15.00 10.74 9.32
C PHE A 224 -15.51 9.50 8.57
N LYS A 225 -15.44 9.51 7.23
CA LYS A 225 -15.82 8.34 6.41
C LYS A 225 -14.89 7.17 6.69
N THR A 226 -13.61 7.44 6.82
CA THR A 226 -12.60 6.44 7.15
C THR A 226 -12.83 5.87 8.54
N ALA A 227 -13.02 6.70 9.58
CA ALA A 227 -13.31 6.23 10.93
C ALA A 227 -14.55 5.31 10.99
N ARG A 228 -15.64 5.71 10.30
CA ARG A 228 -16.85 4.87 10.20
C ARG A 228 -16.57 3.53 9.52
N SER A 229 -15.72 3.50 8.49
CA SER A 229 -15.35 2.24 7.84
C SER A 229 -14.56 1.30 8.76
N TYR A 230 -13.69 1.85 9.61
CA TYR A 230 -12.97 1.08 10.63
C TYR A 230 -13.93 0.46 11.65
N VAL A 231 -14.90 1.23 12.17
CA VAL A 231 -15.91 0.70 13.11
C VAL A 231 -16.74 -0.42 12.45
N ARG A 232 -17.21 -0.19 11.22
CA ARG A 232 -17.96 -1.21 10.47
C ARG A 232 -17.12 -2.48 10.27
N PHE A 233 -15.87 -2.33 9.87
CA PHE A 233 -14.96 -3.44 9.63
C PHE A 233 -14.74 -4.26 10.92
N LEU A 234 -14.53 -3.61 12.06
CA LEU A 234 -14.43 -4.25 13.38
C LEU A 234 -15.61 -5.17 13.67
N LEU A 235 -16.83 -4.73 13.35
CA LEU A 235 -18.05 -5.48 13.60
C LEU A 235 -18.24 -6.66 12.62
N THR A 236 -17.82 -6.50 11.36
CA THR A 236 -18.08 -7.48 10.29
C THR A 236 -16.95 -8.49 10.09
N PHE A 237 -15.70 -8.07 10.21
CA PHE A 237 -14.53 -8.90 9.90
C PHE A 237 -14.21 -9.91 11.01
N LYS A 238 -14.44 -9.55 12.27
CA LYS A 238 -14.27 -10.46 13.41
C LYS A 238 -15.12 -11.72 13.27
N GLY A 239 -16.30 -11.62 12.69
CA GLY A 239 -17.18 -12.76 12.41
C GLY A 239 -16.71 -13.68 11.27
N LYS A 240 -15.87 -13.17 10.34
CA LYS A 240 -15.34 -13.97 9.21
C LYS A 240 -14.06 -14.73 9.53
N MET A 241 -13.22 -14.20 10.43
CA MET A 241 -11.97 -14.87 10.85
C MET A 241 -12.20 -16.03 11.84
N ILE A 242 -13.37 -16.08 12.52
CA ILE A 242 -13.72 -17.14 13.48
C ILE A 242 -14.23 -18.41 12.79
N LYS A 243 -14.60 -18.36 11.52
CA LYS A 243 -14.84 -19.58 10.74
C LYS A 243 -13.48 -20.20 10.39
N LYS A 244 -12.98 -21.08 11.30
CA LYS A 244 -11.88 -21.98 10.99
C LYS A 244 -12.23 -22.76 9.72
N PRO A 245 -11.29 -22.91 8.77
CA PRO A 245 -11.42 -23.99 7.82
C PRO A 245 -11.34 -25.30 8.61
N ASN A 246 -12.30 -26.19 8.40
CA ASN A 246 -12.27 -27.58 8.80
C ASN A 246 -11.04 -28.27 8.21
#